data_f3eb538eaae0f9ca094b6bb11a3d674c
#
_entry.id   f3eb538eaae0f9ca094b6bb11a3d674c
#
_cell.length_a   1.000
_cell.length_b   1.000
_cell.length_c   1.000
_cell.angle_alpha   90.00
_cell.angle_beta   90.00
_cell.angle_gamma   90.00
#
_symmetry.space_group_name_H-M   'P 1'
#
loop_
_entity.id
_entity.type
_entity.pdbx_description
1 polymer ?
#
loop_
_entity_poly.entity_id
_entity_poly.type
_entity_poly.pdbx_seq_one_letter_code
_entity_poly.pdbx_strand_id
1 'polypeptide(L)'
;MKKYLLLPLMLAISACVPASHPGVVTRAAMEPASTSSLPAMKRFTVHQSLPAPRSNNDLSLDFIELSFRMESGKELPVFTRFEGPVTVRVIGAPPPTLGPDLTALLSRLRQEARIDISPTSGPNANITVEAVSRRTISKVLPQAACFVAPNVSSLDEYKKVRRTAQTNWSLLK
;
A
#
# COMPACT_ATOMS: atom_id res chain seq x y z
N MET A 1 80.60 17.78 -1.79
CA MET A 1 79.63 18.84 -2.06
C MET A 1 78.54 18.25 -3.00
N LYS A 2 77.46 17.76 -2.46
CA LYS A 2 76.38 17.16 -3.25
C LYS A 2 75.14 18.08 -3.16
N LYS A 3 74.77 18.67 -4.28
CA LYS A 3 73.56 19.50 -4.44
C LYS A 3 72.37 18.60 -4.67
N TYR A 4 71.45 18.59 -3.73
CA TYR A 4 70.19 17.92 -3.89
C TYR A 4 69.13 18.83 -4.59
N LEU A 5 68.75 18.46 -5.79
CA LEU A 5 67.78 19.13 -6.62
C LEU A 5 66.41 18.65 -6.16
N LEU A 6 65.67 19.49 -5.44
CA LEU A 6 64.25 19.22 -5.05
C LEU A 6 63.37 19.56 -6.21
N LEU A 7 62.74 18.52 -6.78
CA LEU A 7 61.68 18.59 -7.80
C LEU A 7 60.32 18.70 -7.11
N PRO A 8 59.54 19.78 -7.29
CA PRO A 8 58.18 19.82 -6.74
C PRO A 8 57.24 18.98 -7.57
N LEU A 9 56.66 17.94 -6.95
CA LEU A 9 55.61 17.10 -7.51
C LEU A 9 54.29 17.87 -7.48
N MET A 10 53.86 18.38 -8.64
CA MET A 10 52.54 18.97 -8.84
C MET A 10 51.49 17.85 -8.84
N LEU A 11 50.78 17.73 -7.74
CA LEU A 11 49.62 16.83 -7.64
C LEU A 11 48.41 17.51 -8.29
N ALA A 12 48.09 17.12 -9.52
CA ALA A 12 46.87 17.55 -10.19
C ALA A 12 45.68 16.81 -9.59
N ILE A 13 44.92 17.47 -8.72
CA ILE A 13 43.63 16.96 -8.21
C ILE A 13 42.58 17.14 -9.32
N SER A 14 42.32 16.08 -10.08
CA SER A 14 41.20 16.04 -10.99
C SER A 14 39.87 15.95 -10.18
N ALA A 15 39.24 17.10 -10.00
CA ALA A 15 37.87 17.14 -9.50
C ALA A 15 36.93 16.52 -10.53
N CYS A 16 36.48 15.28 -10.31
CA CYS A 16 35.36 14.72 -11.02
C CYS A 16 34.10 15.51 -10.65
N VAL A 17 33.74 16.46 -11.48
CA VAL A 17 32.40 17.05 -11.46
C VAL A 17 31.43 16.00 -11.99
N PRO A 18 30.43 15.51 -11.20
CA PRO A 18 29.40 14.63 -11.72
C PRO A 18 28.59 15.44 -12.73
N ALA A 19 28.59 14.99 -13.99
CA ALA A 19 27.74 15.55 -15.03
C ALA A 19 26.29 15.38 -14.59
N SER A 20 25.62 16.49 -14.29
CA SER A 20 24.19 16.54 -14.02
C SER A 20 23.45 16.11 -15.30
N HIS A 21 22.94 14.88 -15.33
CA HIS A 21 22.05 14.44 -16.38
C HIS A 21 20.70 15.17 -16.18
N PRO A 22 20.24 15.99 -17.11
CA PRO A 22 18.90 16.57 -17.02
C PRO A 22 17.89 15.45 -17.26
N GLY A 23 17.20 15.03 -16.22
CA GLY A 23 16.10 14.07 -16.31
C GLY A 23 16.00 12.97 -15.26
N VAL A 24 17.02 12.78 -14.42
CA VAL A 24 16.88 11.85 -13.30
C VAL A 24 16.40 12.64 -12.09
N VAL A 25 15.08 12.62 -11.86
CA VAL A 25 14.49 13.14 -10.61
C VAL A 25 14.86 12.15 -9.52
N THR A 26 15.96 12.43 -8.80
CA THR A 26 16.29 11.70 -7.58
C THR A 26 15.20 11.97 -6.54
N ARG A 27 14.79 10.93 -5.82
CA ARG A 27 13.75 10.99 -4.76
C ARG A 27 14.00 12.08 -3.71
N ALA A 28 15.24 12.59 -3.63
CA ALA A 28 15.65 13.70 -2.75
C ALA A 28 15.30 15.09 -3.30
N ALA A 29 14.94 15.22 -4.58
CA ALA A 29 14.57 16.48 -5.21
C ALA A 29 13.05 16.68 -5.31
N MET A 30 12.25 15.80 -4.69
CA MET A 30 10.81 16.05 -4.53
C MET A 30 10.63 17.12 -3.45
N GLU A 31 10.15 18.27 -3.89
CA GLU A 31 9.77 19.37 -3.02
C GLU A 31 8.84 18.94 -1.88
N PRO A 32 8.94 19.56 -0.68
CA PRO A 32 8.11 19.22 0.49
C PRO A 32 6.62 19.59 0.35
N ALA A 33 6.13 19.87 -0.86
CA ALA A 33 4.75 20.28 -1.11
C ALA A 33 3.76 19.09 -1.20
N SER A 34 4.21 17.86 -1.28
CA SER A 34 3.33 16.69 -1.28
C SER A 34 3.50 15.89 0.00
N THR A 35 2.55 16.01 0.91
CA THR A 35 2.50 15.22 2.15
C THR A 35 2.04 13.77 1.91
N SER A 36 1.66 13.41 0.68
CA SER A 36 1.21 12.09 0.29
C SER A 36 2.26 11.36 -0.54
N SER A 37 2.56 10.11 -0.19
CA SER A 37 3.43 9.21 -0.97
C SER A 37 2.67 8.42 -2.04
N LEU A 38 1.34 8.59 -2.12
CA LEU A 38 0.51 7.89 -3.10
C LEU A 38 0.80 8.39 -4.52
N PRO A 39 0.93 7.50 -5.51
CA PRO A 39 1.08 7.91 -6.90
C PRO A 39 -0.19 8.63 -7.38
N ALA A 40 0.00 9.60 -8.27
CA ALA A 40 -1.13 10.26 -8.91
C ALA A 40 -2.00 9.24 -9.65
N MET A 41 -3.32 9.36 -9.46
CA MET A 41 -4.25 8.47 -10.14
C MET A 41 -4.34 8.77 -11.63
N LYS A 42 -4.40 7.73 -12.46
CA LYS A 42 -4.70 7.89 -13.89
C LYS A 42 -6.14 8.38 -14.02
N ARG A 43 -6.31 9.55 -14.61
CA ARG A 43 -7.64 10.03 -14.98
C ARG A 43 -7.95 9.48 -16.38
N PHE A 44 -9.02 8.72 -16.48
CA PHE A 44 -9.53 8.30 -17.79
C PHE A 44 -10.36 9.44 -18.38
N THR A 45 -10.05 9.84 -19.61
CA THR A 45 -10.90 10.77 -20.36
C THR A 45 -12.22 10.08 -20.69
N VAL A 46 -13.33 10.79 -20.54
CA VAL A 46 -14.71 10.28 -20.53
C VAL A 46 -15.15 9.60 -21.84
N HIS A 47 -14.32 9.60 -22.89
CA HIS A 47 -14.72 9.18 -24.24
C HIS A 47 -13.82 8.13 -24.90
N GLN A 48 -13.07 7.34 -24.17
CA GLN A 48 -12.42 6.18 -24.77
C GLN A 48 -13.23 4.92 -24.48
N SER A 49 -14.31 4.73 -25.26
CA SER A 49 -14.83 3.38 -25.47
C SER A 49 -13.85 2.61 -26.37
N LEU A 50 -12.73 2.18 -25.82
CA LEU A 50 -11.92 1.15 -26.47
C LEU A 50 -12.80 -0.11 -26.55
N PRO A 51 -12.78 -0.85 -27.67
CA PRO A 51 -13.42 -2.15 -27.71
C PRO A 51 -12.92 -2.95 -26.51
N ALA A 52 -13.84 -3.56 -25.77
CA ALA A 52 -13.49 -4.35 -24.59
C ALA A 52 -12.48 -5.43 -25.03
N PRO A 53 -11.25 -5.44 -24.49
CA PRO A 53 -10.22 -6.40 -24.89
C PRO A 53 -10.58 -7.85 -24.53
N ARG A 54 -11.68 -8.04 -23.80
CA ARG A 54 -12.18 -9.33 -23.30
C ARG A 54 -13.66 -9.47 -23.57
N SER A 55 -14.10 -10.71 -23.77
CA SER A 55 -15.54 -11.00 -23.95
C SER A 55 -16.30 -10.77 -22.65
N ASN A 56 -17.63 -10.55 -22.75
CA ASN A 56 -18.48 -10.45 -21.58
C ASN A 56 -18.50 -11.75 -20.74
N ASN A 57 -18.32 -12.88 -21.40
CA ASN A 57 -18.19 -14.16 -20.71
C ASN A 57 -16.92 -14.22 -19.86
N ASP A 58 -15.77 -13.79 -20.40
CA ASP A 58 -14.52 -13.76 -19.63
C ASP A 58 -14.61 -12.79 -18.46
N LEU A 59 -15.25 -11.63 -18.65
CA LEU A 59 -15.47 -10.66 -17.58
C LEU A 59 -16.39 -11.23 -16.47
N SER A 60 -17.40 -12.01 -16.85
CA SER A 60 -18.28 -12.67 -15.89
C SER A 60 -17.54 -13.74 -15.08
N LEU A 61 -16.71 -14.53 -15.73
CA LEU A 61 -15.89 -15.55 -15.05
C LEU A 61 -14.88 -14.89 -14.10
N ASP A 62 -14.20 -13.81 -14.53
CA ASP A 62 -13.31 -13.06 -13.67
C ASP A 62 -14.04 -12.47 -12.46
N PHE A 63 -15.24 -11.91 -12.66
CA PHE A 63 -16.05 -11.39 -11.57
C PHE A 63 -16.40 -12.47 -10.54
N ILE A 64 -16.82 -13.65 -10.99
CA ILE A 64 -17.14 -14.78 -10.12
C ILE A 64 -15.89 -15.23 -9.37
N GLU A 65 -14.75 -15.37 -10.07
CA GLU A 65 -13.48 -15.77 -9.47
C GLU A 65 -13.03 -14.79 -8.37
N LEU A 66 -13.06 -13.49 -8.67
CA LEU A 66 -12.66 -12.44 -7.73
C LEU A 66 -13.63 -12.27 -6.55
N SER A 67 -14.91 -12.56 -6.75
CA SER A 67 -15.96 -12.32 -5.76
C SER A 67 -16.19 -13.50 -4.84
N PHE A 68 -15.95 -14.72 -5.32
CA PHE A 68 -16.30 -15.95 -4.61
C PHE A 68 -15.09 -16.87 -4.35
N ARG A 69 -13.87 -16.42 -4.68
CA ARG A 69 -12.66 -17.18 -4.39
C ARG A 69 -11.60 -16.29 -3.75
N MET A 70 -10.97 -16.81 -2.72
CA MET A 70 -9.82 -16.15 -2.08
C MET A 70 -8.52 -16.43 -2.83
N GLU A 71 -7.50 -15.59 -2.63
CA GLU A 71 -6.14 -15.81 -3.16
C GLU A 71 -5.55 -17.16 -2.77
N SER A 72 -5.97 -17.72 -1.63
CA SER A 72 -5.60 -19.07 -1.17
C SER A 72 -6.29 -20.20 -1.94
N GLY A 73 -7.16 -19.89 -2.92
CA GLY A 73 -7.96 -20.85 -3.66
C GLY A 73 -9.23 -21.32 -2.95
N LYS A 74 -9.48 -20.87 -1.70
CA LYS A 74 -10.68 -21.23 -0.95
C LYS A 74 -11.91 -20.54 -1.53
N GLU A 75 -12.97 -21.28 -1.76
CA GLU A 75 -14.26 -20.75 -2.20
C GLU A 75 -15.01 -20.08 -1.05
N LEU A 76 -15.68 -18.99 -1.36
CA LEU A 76 -16.58 -18.27 -0.47
C LEU A 76 -18.03 -18.65 -0.83
N PRO A 77 -18.84 -19.09 0.16
CA PRO A 77 -20.22 -19.53 -0.12
C PRO A 77 -21.18 -18.38 -0.36
N VAL A 78 -20.76 -17.15 -0.07
CA VAL A 78 -21.60 -15.95 -0.17
C VAL A 78 -20.79 -14.79 -0.75
N PHE A 79 -21.47 -13.90 -1.44
CA PHE A 79 -20.91 -12.63 -1.86
C PHE A 79 -20.80 -11.68 -0.66
N THR A 80 -19.60 -11.23 -0.36
CA THR A 80 -19.33 -10.34 0.78
C THR A 80 -19.09 -8.91 0.31
N ARG A 81 -19.82 -7.96 0.88
CA ARG A 81 -19.65 -6.52 0.63
C ARG A 81 -20.06 -5.70 1.84
N PHE A 82 -19.57 -4.49 1.92
CA PHE A 82 -20.13 -3.51 2.85
C PHE A 82 -21.42 -2.94 2.25
N GLU A 83 -22.51 -2.93 3.03
CA GLU A 83 -23.82 -2.42 2.60
C GLU A 83 -24.15 -1.03 3.17
N GLY A 84 -23.30 -0.50 4.02
CA GLY A 84 -23.44 0.79 4.67
C GLY A 84 -22.14 1.59 4.64
N PRO A 85 -22.10 2.73 5.35
CA PRO A 85 -20.89 3.52 5.51
C PRO A 85 -19.74 2.68 6.05
N VAL A 86 -18.56 2.82 5.44
CA VAL A 86 -17.35 2.10 5.84
C VAL A 86 -16.47 3.02 6.68
N THR A 87 -16.06 2.55 7.83
CA THR A 87 -15.15 3.29 8.72
C THR A 87 -13.78 2.63 8.78
N VAL A 88 -12.73 3.46 8.75
CA VAL A 88 -11.33 3.01 8.78
C VAL A 88 -10.62 3.61 9.99
N ARG A 89 -10.01 2.75 10.79
CA ARG A 89 -9.21 3.13 11.95
C ARG A 89 -7.75 2.74 11.76
N VAL A 90 -6.84 3.59 12.22
CA VAL A 90 -5.40 3.28 12.29
C VAL A 90 -5.00 3.11 13.75
N ILE A 91 -4.25 2.05 14.05
CA ILE A 91 -3.70 1.78 15.38
C ILE A 91 -2.21 1.38 15.29
N GLY A 92 -1.54 1.30 16.42
CA GLY A 92 -0.13 0.91 16.51
C GLY A 92 0.82 2.11 16.30
N ALA A 93 1.93 1.88 15.60
CA ALA A 93 2.97 2.89 15.37
C ALA A 93 3.12 3.20 13.88
N PRO A 94 2.17 3.93 13.27
CA PRO A 94 2.19 4.23 11.85
C PRO A 94 3.36 5.17 11.49
N PRO A 95 3.92 5.05 10.26
CA PRO A 95 4.85 6.05 9.76
C PRO A 95 4.15 7.40 9.59
N PRO A 96 4.89 8.53 9.65
CA PRO A 96 4.31 9.87 9.55
C PRO A 96 3.50 10.13 8.27
N THR A 97 3.82 9.43 7.19
CA THR A 97 3.13 9.56 5.89
C THR A 97 1.78 8.84 5.86
N LEU A 98 1.52 7.87 6.74
CA LEU A 98 0.30 7.07 6.66
C LEU A 98 -0.98 7.89 6.79
N GLY A 99 -1.00 8.88 7.69
CA GLY A 99 -2.18 9.74 7.88
C GLY A 99 -2.57 10.52 6.62
N PRO A 100 -1.65 11.31 6.03
CA PRO A 100 -1.87 11.99 4.77
C PRO A 100 -2.23 11.04 3.61
N ASP A 101 -1.52 9.92 3.48
CA ASP A 101 -1.74 8.95 2.42
C ASP A 101 -3.13 8.31 2.54
N LEU A 102 -3.53 7.90 3.74
CA LEU A 102 -4.86 7.36 3.99
C LEU A 102 -5.95 8.39 3.69
N THR A 103 -5.77 9.63 4.13
CA THR A 103 -6.73 10.71 3.84
C THR A 103 -6.91 10.91 2.34
N ALA A 104 -5.81 10.94 1.58
CA ALA A 104 -5.84 11.06 0.13
C ALA A 104 -6.54 9.86 -0.52
N LEU A 105 -6.23 8.63 -0.07
CA LEU A 105 -6.86 7.40 -0.56
C LEU A 105 -8.37 7.40 -0.31
N LEU A 106 -8.80 7.69 0.92
CA LEU A 106 -10.24 7.71 1.27
C LEU A 106 -10.99 8.79 0.50
N SER A 107 -10.36 9.96 0.27
CA SER A 107 -10.94 11.00 -0.58
C SER A 107 -11.15 10.53 -2.01
N ARG A 108 -10.17 9.83 -2.59
CA ARG A 108 -10.27 9.25 -3.93
C ARG A 108 -11.38 8.21 -4.02
N LEU A 109 -11.48 7.31 -3.05
CA LEU A 109 -12.55 6.29 -3.02
C LEU A 109 -13.93 6.93 -2.98
N ARG A 110 -14.11 8.01 -2.20
CA ARG A 110 -15.38 8.77 -2.18
C ARG A 110 -15.70 9.42 -3.52
N GLN A 111 -14.71 10.07 -4.13
CA GLN A 111 -14.91 10.87 -5.35
C GLN A 111 -15.08 9.99 -6.58
N GLU A 112 -14.28 8.96 -6.72
CA GLU A 112 -14.15 8.18 -7.94
C GLU A 112 -14.98 6.90 -7.94
N ALA A 113 -15.00 6.20 -6.81
CA ALA A 113 -15.76 4.96 -6.66
C ALA A 113 -17.13 5.16 -5.98
N ARG A 114 -17.43 6.39 -5.50
CA ARG A 114 -18.68 6.70 -4.79
C ARG A 114 -18.90 5.85 -3.54
N ILE A 115 -17.81 5.39 -2.93
CA ILE A 115 -17.86 4.61 -1.69
C ILE A 115 -17.98 5.58 -0.52
N ASP A 116 -19.01 5.38 0.33
CA ASP A 116 -19.15 6.12 1.58
C ASP A 116 -18.15 5.54 2.60
N ILE A 117 -16.94 6.11 2.63
CA ILE A 117 -15.84 5.65 3.47
C ILE A 117 -15.20 6.83 4.20
N SER A 118 -14.94 6.68 5.50
CA SER A 118 -14.40 7.75 6.34
C SER A 118 -13.44 7.22 7.41
N PRO A 119 -12.50 8.07 7.88
CA PRO A 119 -11.66 7.72 9.02
C PRO A 119 -12.47 7.78 10.31
N THR A 120 -12.08 6.97 11.30
CA THR A 120 -12.65 7.00 12.66
C THR A 120 -11.58 6.72 13.71
N SER A 121 -11.77 7.24 14.92
CA SER A 121 -11.02 6.85 16.11
C SER A 121 -11.77 5.84 16.99
N GLY A 122 -13.03 5.54 16.65
CA GLY A 122 -13.88 4.62 17.40
C GLY A 122 -13.37 3.19 17.40
N PRO A 123 -13.70 2.41 18.44
CA PRO A 123 -13.24 1.02 18.55
C PRO A 123 -13.87 0.07 17.52
N ASN A 124 -15.07 0.39 17.04
CA ASN A 124 -15.87 -0.47 16.16
C ASN A 124 -15.73 -0.06 14.69
N ALA A 125 -14.51 0.13 14.20
CA ALA A 125 -14.27 0.40 12.79
C ALA A 125 -14.50 -0.86 11.94
N ASN A 126 -15.06 -0.68 10.74
CA ASN A 126 -15.21 -1.78 9.78
C ASN A 126 -13.85 -2.30 9.29
N ILE A 127 -12.88 -1.39 9.13
CA ILE A 127 -11.52 -1.72 8.72
C ILE A 127 -10.56 -1.16 9.76
N THR A 128 -9.68 -1.99 10.30
CA THR A 128 -8.58 -1.55 11.16
C THR A 128 -7.25 -1.78 10.44
N VAL A 129 -6.46 -0.71 10.29
CA VAL A 129 -5.08 -0.76 9.81
C VAL A 129 -4.18 -0.71 11.03
N GLU A 130 -3.53 -1.82 11.36
CA GLU A 130 -2.56 -1.87 12.44
C GLU A 130 -1.14 -1.80 11.91
N ALA A 131 -0.42 -0.75 12.31
CA ALA A 131 0.98 -0.56 11.96
C ALA A 131 1.87 -1.17 13.05
N VAL A 132 2.57 -2.24 12.71
CA VAL A 132 3.49 -2.94 13.60
C VAL A 132 4.88 -3.02 13.00
N SER A 133 5.91 -3.27 13.83
CA SER A 133 7.27 -3.47 13.33
C SER A 133 7.37 -4.73 12.47
N ARG A 134 8.26 -4.71 11.46
CA ARG A 134 8.56 -5.88 10.65
C ARG A 134 8.93 -7.11 11.51
N ARG A 135 9.70 -6.89 12.59
CA ARG A 135 10.06 -7.95 13.54
C ARG A 135 8.81 -8.58 14.18
N THR A 136 7.80 -7.79 14.48
CA THR A 136 6.55 -8.25 15.11
C THR A 136 5.74 -9.09 14.15
N ILE A 137 5.57 -8.63 12.90
CA ILE A 137 4.80 -9.35 11.88
C ILE A 137 5.48 -10.67 11.50
N SER A 138 6.82 -10.65 11.32
CA SER A 138 7.61 -11.84 10.91
C SER A 138 7.57 -12.97 11.93
N LYS A 139 7.31 -12.70 13.22
CA LYS A 139 7.10 -13.74 14.23
C LYS A 139 5.81 -14.52 14.03
N VAL A 140 4.82 -13.94 13.37
CA VAL A 140 3.49 -14.53 13.17
C VAL A 140 3.34 -15.05 11.74
N LEU A 141 3.86 -14.27 10.78
CA LEU A 141 3.81 -14.53 9.35
C LEU A 141 5.18 -14.20 8.74
N PRO A 142 6.14 -15.16 8.74
CA PRO A 142 7.54 -14.90 8.36
C PRO A 142 7.73 -14.36 6.95
N GLN A 143 6.87 -14.75 6.02
CA GLN A 143 6.95 -14.36 4.61
C GLN A 143 6.12 -13.12 4.25
N ALA A 144 5.33 -12.60 5.21
CA ALA A 144 4.43 -11.49 4.92
C ALA A 144 5.05 -10.14 5.28
N ALA A 145 4.95 -9.17 4.36
CA ALA A 145 5.19 -7.75 4.64
C ALA A 145 3.93 -7.09 5.22
N CYS A 146 2.76 -7.49 4.74
CA CYS A 146 1.45 -7.13 5.25
C CYS A 146 0.50 -8.32 5.04
N PHE A 147 -0.63 -8.33 5.72
CA PHE A 147 -1.70 -9.29 5.50
C PHE A 147 -3.05 -8.70 5.87
N VAL A 148 -4.10 -9.28 5.33
CA VAL A 148 -5.48 -8.96 5.67
C VAL A 148 -6.09 -10.15 6.40
N ALA A 149 -6.74 -9.89 7.51
CA ALA A 149 -7.47 -10.91 8.25
C ALA A 149 -8.89 -10.42 8.53
N PRO A 150 -9.92 -11.19 8.19
CA PRO A 150 -11.29 -10.83 8.47
C PRO A 150 -11.63 -11.02 9.95
N ASN A 151 -12.59 -10.23 10.43
CA ASN A 151 -13.17 -10.34 11.77
C ASN A 151 -12.17 -10.23 12.92
N VAL A 152 -11.02 -9.60 12.69
CA VAL A 152 -10.05 -9.27 13.74
C VAL A 152 -9.63 -7.82 13.63
N SER A 153 -9.42 -7.17 14.77
CA SER A 153 -9.06 -5.75 14.84
C SER A 153 -7.60 -5.52 15.21
N SER A 154 -6.85 -6.58 15.49
CA SER A 154 -5.43 -6.46 15.85
C SER A 154 -4.65 -7.76 15.62
N LEU A 155 -3.32 -7.62 15.54
CA LEU A 155 -2.42 -8.77 15.43
C LEU A 155 -2.51 -9.69 16.66
N ASP A 156 -2.75 -9.14 17.83
CA ASP A 156 -2.88 -9.94 19.07
C ASP A 156 -4.20 -10.71 19.08
N GLU A 157 -5.27 -10.12 18.60
CA GLU A 157 -6.53 -10.83 18.38
C GLU A 157 -6.36 -11.92 17.33
N TYR A 158 -5.71 -11.62 16.21
CA TYR A 158 -5.39 -12.61 15.18
C TYR A 158 -4.62 -13.82 15.74
N LYS A 159 -3.62 -13.60 16.60
CA LYS A 159 -2.87 -14.71 17.25
C LYS A 159 -3.78 -15.62 18.07
N LYS A 160 -4.76 -15.05 18.76
CA LYS A 160 -5.72 -15.80 19.58
C LYS A 160 -6.67 -16.64 18.72
N VAL A 161 -7.19 -16.05 17.64
CA VAL A 161 -8.28 -16.65 16.84
C VAL A 161 -7.80 -17.34 15.58
N ARG A 162 -6.52 -17.24 15.20
CA ARG A 162 -6.02 -17.74 13.90
C ARG A 162 -6.33 -19.22 13.64
N ARG A 163 -6.43 -20.04 14.69
CA ARG A 163 -6.80 -21.46 14.56
C ARG A 163 -8.29 -21.63 14.26
N THR A 164 -9.11 -20.71 14.75
CA THR A 164 -10.57 -20.70 14.58
C THR A 164 -10.97 -19.90 13.33
N ALA A 165 -10.28 -18.80 13.06
CA ALA A 165 -10.55 -17.92 11.91
C ALA A 165 -10.29 -18.60 10.56
N GLN A 166 -9.35 -19.55 10.49
CA GLN A 166 -9.16 -20.36 9.28
C GLN A 166 -10.38 -21.18 8.89
N THR A 167 -11.31 -21.42 9.83
CA THR A 167 -12.51 -22.22 9.59
C THR A 167 -13.77 -21.39 9.38
N ASN A 168 -13.77 -20.09 9.71
CA ASN A 168 -15.00 -19.28 9.80
C ASN A 168 -14.99 -18.01 8.94
N TRP A 169 -14.43 -18.05 7.73
CA TRP A 169 -14.61 -16.97 6.75
C TRP A 169 -16.07 -16.74 6.33
N SER A 170 -16.95 -17.72 6.60
CA SER A 170 -18.38 -17.63 6.35
C SER A 170 -19.17 -16.78 7.36
N LEU A 171 -18.50 -16.27 8.40
CA LEU A 171 -19.14 -15.44 9.45
C LEU A 171 -18.79 -13.94 9.29
N LEU A 172 -18.43 -13.51 8.08
CA LEU A 172 -18.37 -12.08 7.75
C LEU A 172 -19.80 -11.52 7.81
N LYS A 173 -20.13 -10.85 8.90
CA LYS A 173 -21.35 -10.04 9.03
C LYS A 173 -21.05 -8.62 8.58
#